data_b7c871d4e424626125ad2ea03e06d846
#
_entry.id   b7c871d4e424626125ad2ea03e06d846
#
_cell.length_a   1.000
_cell.length_b   1.000
_cell.length_c   1.000
_cell.angle_alpha   90.00
_cell.angle_beta   90.00
_cell.angle_gamma   90.00
#
_symmetry.space_group_name_H-M   'P 1'
#
loop_
_entity.id
_entity.type
_entity.pdbx_description
1 polymer ?
#
loop_
_entity_poly.entity_id
_entity_poly.type
_entity_poly.pdbx_seq_one_letter_code
_entity_poly.pdbx_strand_id
1 'polypeptide(L)'
;VLAVRQGNPALVAKHGWSLNIQQIENEIDEWNAHRMASLGHTAYITNPAGAAPPPSFSKPSQSDLSQLSAVAAKAKLVWQGLRTLGDWLDSGSPAVAQELADARGATCAACPINGKGDMTSWFAAPAAAAIKRQVEKLKARSLTTSSDDKLGVCEACLCPLPLKVHVPIEVIKNHTSDATLDKLRAAPACWVVKEIAAS
;
A
#
# COMPACT_ATOMS: atom_id res chain seq x y z
N VAL A 1 0.00 16.57 12.57
CA VAL A 1 -0.40 17.93 12.15
C VAL A 1 0.74 18.91 12.36
N LEU A 2 1.32 19.05 13.57
CA LEU A 2 2.39 20.03 13.84
C LEU A 2 3.60 19.91 12.88
N ALA A 3 4.14 18.70 12.68
CA ALA A 3 5.26 18.46 11.77
C ALA A 3 4.94 18.86 10.32
N VAL A 4 3.70 18.66 9.88
CA VAL A 4 3.26 19.06 8.53
C VAL A 4 3.20 20.59 8.42
N ARG A 5 2.70 21.29 9.44
CA ARG A 5 2.65 22.75 9.47
C ARG A 5 4.06 23.35 9.51
N GLN A 6 4.96 22.81 10.34
CA GLN A 6 6.37 23.25 10.42
C GLN A 6 7.11 23.07 9.08
N GLY A 7 6.80 22.01 8.32
CA GLY A 7 7.37 21.77 7.00
C GLY A 7 6.79 22.66 5.88
N ASN A 8 5.72 23.43 6.15
CA ASN A 8 5.02 24.22 5.12
C ASN A 8 4.71 25.65 5.59
N PRO A 9 5.72 26.50 5.85
CA PRO A 9 5.52 27.83 6.42
C PRO A 9 4.64 28.74 5.56
N ALA A 10 4.68 28.59 4.24
CA ALA A 10 3.85 29.37 3.32
C ALA A 10 2.35 29.04 3.49
N LEU A 11 1.99 27.78 3.72
CA LEU A 11 0.61 27.38 3.99
C LEU A 11 0.16 27.85 5.38
N VAL A 12 1.05 27.78 6.36
CA VAL A 12 0.79 28.31 7.71
C VAL A 12 0.42 29.78 7.66
N ALA A 13 1.22 30.60 6.96
CA ALA A 13 0.98 32.03 6.80
C ALA A 13 -0.34 32.30 6.00
N LYS A 14 -0.56 31.55 4.92
CA LYS A 14 -1.75 31.71 4.06
C LYS A 14 -3.05 31.43 4.80
N HIS A 15 -3.07 30.42 5.68
CA HIS A 15 -4.28 29.96 6.37
C HIS A 15 -4.37 30.41 7.82
N GLY A 16 -3.40 31.15 8.33
CA GLY A 16 -3.36 31.58 9.71
C GLY A 16 -3.27 30.43 10.73
N TRP A 17 -2.69 29.30 10.33
CA TRP A 17 -2.63 28.12 11.20
C TRP A 17 -1.68 28.33 12.37
N SER A 18 -2.10 27.90 13.56
CA SER A 18 -1.24 27.92 14.72
C SER A 18 -0.13 26.87 14.63
N LEU A 19 1.04 27.21 15.20
CA LEU A 19 2.13 26.27 15.52
C LEU A 19 2.15 25.93 17.02
N ASN A 20 1.22 26.47 17.81
CA ASN A 20 1.08 26.13 19.21
C ASN A 20 0.34 24.79 19.35
N ILE A 21 0.94 23.84 20.08
CA ILE A 21 0.42 22.48 20.23
C ILE A 21 -0.99 22.47 20.82
N GLN A 22 -1.24 23.29 21.85
CA GLN A 22 -2.54 23.34 22.51
C GLN A 22 -3.65 23.89 21.61
N GLN A 23 -3.32 24.88 20.78
CA GLN A 23 -4.27 25.39 19.78
C GLN A 23 -4.53 24.38 18.67
N ILE A 24 -3.52 23.62 18.26
CA ILE A 24 -3.69 22.56 17.26
C ILE A 24 -4.58 21.44 17.80
N GLU A 25 -4.42 21.06 19.07
CA GLU A 25 -5.28 20.08 19.74
C GLU A 25 -6.72 20.55 19.78
N ASN A 26 -6.96 21.79 20.19
CA ASN A 26 -8.31 22.36 20.20
C ASN A 26 -8.95 22.40 18.80
N GLU A 27 -8.19 22.79 17.75
CA GLU A 27 -8.67 22.77 16.37
C GLU A 27 -9.04 21.36 15.90
N ILE A 28 -8.27 20.35 16.30
CA ILE A 28 -8.56 18.94 15.97
C ILE A 28 -9.82 18.49 16.69
N ASP A 29 -9.99 18.85 17.94
CA ASP A 29 -11.17 18.47 18.72
C ASP A 29 -12.42 19.13 18.18
N GLU A 30 -12.38 20.42 17.84
CA GLU A 30 -13.48 21.12 17.17
C GLU A 30 -13.84 20.47 15.82
N TRP A 31 -12.81 20.14 15.02
CA TRP A 31 -13.03 19.49 13.73
C TRP A 31 -13.67 18.10 13.89
N ASN A 32 -13.18 17.31 14.86
CA ASN A 32 -13.75 16.01 15.19
C ASN A 32 -15.19 16.12 15.66
N ALA A 33 -15.47 17.06 16.56
CA ALA A 33 -16.83 17.32 17.04
C ALA A 33 -17.79 17.67 15.89
N HIS A 34 -17.35 18.55 14.99
CA HIS A 34 -18.13 18.93 13.81
C HIS A 34 -18.41 17.76 12.88
N ARG A 35 -17.40 16.92 12.67
CA ARG A 35 -17.52 15.72 11.83
C ARG A 35 -18.43 14.67 12.46
N MET A 36 -18.31 14.45 13.77
CA MET A 36 -19.18 13.51 14.49
C MET A 36 -20.65 13.99 14.48
N ALA A 37 -20.88 15.30 14.64
CA ALA A 37 -22.21 15.89 14.50
C ALA A 37 -22.80 15.64 13.09
N SER A 38 -22.01 15.87 12.05
CA SER A 38 -22.43 15.66 10.65
C SER A 38 -22.75 14.20 10.32
N LEU A 39 -22.22 13.26 11.09
CA LEU A 39 -22.48 11.82 10.98
C LEU A 39 -23.63 11.34 11.89
N GLY A 40 -24.28 12.25 12.63
CA GLY A 40 -25.37 11.93 13.56
C GLY A 40 -24.92 11.36 14.90
N HIS A 41 -23.62 11.37 15.20
CA HIS A 41 -23.05 10.86 16.46
C HIS A 41 -22.98 11.94 17.53
N THR A 42 -24.12 12.57 17.88
CA THR A 42 -24.18 13.69 18.84
C THR A 42 -23.81 13.32 20.28
N ALA A 43 -23.91 12.06 20.66
CA ALA A 43 -23.53 11.58 21.99
C ALA A 43 -22.05 11.81 22.35
N TYR A 44 -21.18 11.99 21.37
CA TYR A 44 -19.74 12.26 21.57
C TYR A 44 -19.40 13.75 21.70
N ILE A 45 -20.38 14.65 21.45
CA ILE A 45 -20.14 16.11 21.42
C ILE A 45 -20.48 16.76 22.76
N THR A 46 -21.43 16.19 23.49
CA THR A 46 -21.80 16.66 24.81
C THR A 46 -21.01 15.89 25.87
N ASN A 47 -19.90 16.45 26.31
CA ASN A 47 -19.31 16.07 27.59
C ASN A 47 -19.62 17.20 28.59
N PRO A 48 -20.85 17.25 29.17
CA PRO A 48 -21.14 18.22 30.21
C PRO A 48 -20.20 17.89 31.39
N ALA A 49 -19.67 18.92 32.02
CA ALA A 49 -18.86 18.78 33.23
C ALA A 49 -19.61 17.89 34.23
N GLY A 50 -19.14 16.65 34.41
CA GLY A 50 -19.80 15.62 35.25
C GLY A 50 -20.05 14.28 34.58
N ALA A 51 -19.81 14.12 33.28
CA ALA A 51 -19.79 12.81 32.65
C ALA A 51 -18.62 11.99 33.17
N ALA A 52 -18.82 10.66 33.30
CA ALA A 52 -17.75 9.74 33.66
C ALA A 52 -16.50 9.99 32.79
N PRO A 53 -15.29 9.94 33.35
CA PRO A 53 -14.10 10.14 32.58
C PRO A 53 -14.14 9.23 31.36
N PRO A 54 -13.75 9.72 30.18
CA PRO A 54 -13.70 8.87 29.00
C PRO A 54 -12.93 7.59 29.36
N PRO A 55 -13.31 6.44 28.83
CA PRO A 55 -12.60 5.20 29.11
C PRO A 55 -11.12 5.49 28.92
N SER A 56 -10.34 5.28 29.96
CA SER A 56 -8.90 5.52 29.92
C SER A 56 -8.38 4.68 28.75
N PHE A 57 -8.03 5.33 27.66
CA PHE A 57 -7.27 4.68 26.61
C PHE A 57 -5.95 4.26 27.29
N SER A 58 -5.89 3.01 27.69
CA SER A 58 -4.64 2.42 28.15
C SER A 58 -3.62 2.70 27.06
N LYS A 59 -2.48 3.25 27.43
CA LYS A 59 -1.37 3.45 26.47
C LYS A 59 -1.21 2.13 25.73
N PRO A 60 -1.19 2.15 24.38
CA PRO A 60 -1.03 0.93 23.60
C PRO A 60 0.18 0.18 24.13
N SER A 61 0.04 -1.10 24.37
CA SER A 61 1.13 -1.94 24.85
C SER A 61 2.28 -1.92 23.84
N GLN A 62 3.50 -2.26 24.26
CA GLN A 62 4.61 -2.39 23.29
C GLN A 62 4.29 -3.39 22.17
N SER A 63 3.47 -4.41 22.45
CA SER A 63 2.97 -5.35 21.45
C SER A 63 2.04 -4.67 20.42
N ASP A 64 1.15 -3.78 20.86
CA ASP A 64 0.25 -3.05 19.97
C ASP A 64 1.02 -2.07 19.07
N LEU A 65 2.02 -1.39 19.64
CA LEU A 65 2.91 -0.49 18.88
C LEU A 65 3.74 -1.26 17.85
N SER A 66 4.22 -2.46 18.18
CA SER A 66 4.95 -3.31 17.24
C SER A 66 4.06 -3.82 16.10
N GLN A 67 2.81 -4.18 16.39
CA GLN A 67 1.83 -4.56 15.37
C GLN A 67 1.47 -3.39 14.45
N LEU A 68 1.23 -2.21 15.00
CA LEU A 68 0.96 -1.00 14.22
C LEU A 68 2.15 -0.64 13.32
N SER A 69 3.39 -0.77 13.80
CA SER A 69 4.58 -0.52 13.00
C SER A 69 4.74 -1.54 11.86
N ALA A 70 4.44 -2.82 12.10
CA ALA A 70 4.46 -3.86 11.10
C ALA A 70 3.40 -3.64 10.00
N VAL A 71 2.18 -3.24 10.39
CA VAL A 71 1.10 -2.90 9.45
C VAL A 71 1.48 -1.68 8.60
N ALA A 72 2.05 -0.65 9.21
CA ALA A 72 2.50 0.54 8.49
C ALA A 72 3.65 0.23 7.52
N ALA A 73 4.61 -0.61 7.91
CA ALA A 73 5.70 -1.06 7.04
C ALA A 73 5.16 -1.88 5.85
N LYS A 74 4.21 -2.78 6.11
CA LYS A 74 3.54 -3.55 5.06
C LYS A 74 2.79 -2.65 4.08
N ALA A 75 2.04 -1.66 4.58
CA ALA A 75 1.34 -0.69 3.75
C ALA A 75 2.32 0.12 2.87
N LYS A 76 3.44 0.56 3.43
CA LYS A 76 4.48 1.28 2.68
C LYS A 76 5.04 0.45 1.53
N LEU A 77 5.35 -0.83 1.75
CA LEU A 77 5.84 -1.74 0.71
C LEU A 77 4.84 -1.91 -0.43
N VAL A 78 3.55 -2.10 -0.08
CA VAL A 78 2.47 -2.19 -1.06
C VAL A 78 2.40 -0.95 -1.93
N TRP A 79 2.40 0.24 -1.31
CA TRP A 79 2.33 1.50 -2.06
C TRP A 79 3.56 1.75 -2.92
N GLN A 80 4.76 1.39 -2.46
CA GLN A 80 5.97 1.48 -3.27
C GLN A 80 5.89 0.57 -4.49
N GLY A 81 5.52 -0.70 -4.31
CA GLY A 81 5.34 -1.64 -5.41
C GLY A 81 4.28 -1.19 -6.42
N LEU A 82 3.12 -0.73 -5.93
CA LEU A 82 2.05 -0.23 -6.79
C LEU A 82 2.45 1.01 -7.58
N ARG A 83 3.17 1.94 -6.96
CA ARG A 83 3.64 3.14 -7.63
C ARG A 83 4.60 2.78 -8.75
N THR A 84 5.59 1.94 -8.49
CA THR A 84 6.55 1.48 -9.50
C THR A 84 5.88 0.82 -10.69
N LEU A 85 4.95 -0.10 -10.44
CA LEU A 85 4.22 -0.80 -11.49
C LEU A 85 3.28 0.16 -12.24
N GLY A 86 2.67 1.10 -11.53
CA GLY A 86 1.83 2.14 -12.10
C GLY A 86 2.62 3.10 -12.99
N ASP A 87 3.72 3.63 -12.49
CA ASP A 87 4.59 4.56 -13.23
C ASP A 87 5.14 3.90 -14.51
N TRP A 88 5.55 2.63 -14.43
CA TRP A 88 5.95 1.86 -15.61
C TRP A 88 4.80 1.73 -16.62
N LEU A 89 3.61 1.37 -16.17
CA LEU A 89 2.45 1.20 -17.05
C LEU A 89 2.01 2.52 -17.67
N ASP A 90 2.03 3.62 -16.91
CA ASP A 90 1.61 4.94 -17.35
C ASP A 90 2.66 5.62 -18.24
N SER A 91 3.94 5.29 -18.10
CA SER A 91 5.01 5.78 -18.99
C SER A 91 4.92 5.22 -20.42
N GLY A 92 4.05 4.24 -20.67
CA GLY A 92 3.97 3.56 -21.96
C GLY A 92 5.18 2.67 -22.27
N SER A 93 6.06 2.45 -21.28
CA SER A 93 7.23 1.59 -21.44
C SER A 93 6.85 0.19 -21.94
N PRO A 94 7.70 -0.44 -22.78
CA PRO A 94 7.40 -1.74 -23.33
C PRO A 94 7.26 -2.79 -22.25
N ALA A 95 6.27 -3.68 -22.42
CA ALA A 95 6.20 -4.90 -21.66
C ALA A 95 7.24 -5.90 -22.18
N VAL A 96 7.54 -6.92 -21.38
CA VAL A 96 8.34 -8.03 -21.86
C VAL A 96 7.61 -8.80 -22.97
N ALA A 97 8.33 -9.59 -23.75
CA ALA A 97 7.73 -10.47 -24.77
C ALA A 97 6.68 -11.39 -24.14
N GLN A 98 5.61 -11.69 -24.90
CA GLN A 98 4.48 -12.47 -24.41
C GLN A 98 4.90 -13.84 -23.86
N GLU A 99 5.80 -14.52 -24.56
CA GLU A 99 6.30 -15.85 -24.18
C GLU A 99 7.01 -15.79 -22.81
N LEU A 100 7.74 -14.70 -22.54
CA LEU A 100 8.40 -14.50 -21.24
C LEU A 100 7.36 -14.20 -20.15
N ALA A 101 6.36 -13.39 -20.45
CA ALA A 101 5.27 -13.10 -19.50
C ALA A 101 4.51 -14.38 -19.13
N ASP A 102 4.20 -15.23 -20.11
CA ASP A 102 3.53 -16.52 -19.92
C ASP A 102 4.40 -17.49 -19.08
N ALA A 103 5.70 -17.58 -19.35
CA ALA A 103 6.62 -18.41 -18.56
C ALA A 103 6.73 -17.94 -17.10
N ARG A 104 6.80 -16.61 -16.87
CA ARG A 104 6.76 -16.02 -15.54
C ARG A 104 5.44 -16.26 -14.84
N GLY A 105 4.31 -16.12 -15.56
CA GLY A 105 2.96 -16.38 -15.08
C GLY A 105 2.80 -17.84 -14.64
N ALA A 106 3.22 -18.79 -15.44
CA ALA A 106 3.19 -20.20 -15.11
C ALA A 106 4.03 -20.51 -13.85
N THR A 107 5.23 -19.91 -13.74
CA THR A 107 6.09 -20.06 -12.56
C THR A 107 5.41 -19.52 -11.29
N CYS A 108 4.77 -18.34 -11.37
CA CYS A 108 4.05 -17.77 -10.25
C CYS A 108 2.78 -18.54 -9.89
N ALA A 109 2.05 -19.06 -10.88
CA ALA A 109 0.83 -19.86 -10.66
C ALA A 109 1.11 -21.14 -9.85
N ALA A 110 2.30 -21.74 -10.03
CA ALA A 110 2.77 -22.91 -9.29
C ALA A 110 3.49 -22.57 -7.99
N CYS A 111 3.75 -21.29 -7.71
CA CYS A 111 4.55 -20.86 -6.56
C CYS A 111 3.75 -20.98 -5.25
N PRO A 112 4.33 -21.56 -4.18
CA PRO A 112 3.64 -21.71 -2.89
C PRO A 112 3.36 -20.38 -2.17
N ILE A 113 4.11 -19.32 -2.49
CA ILE A 113 3.90 -17.96 -1.96
C ILE A 113 3.06 -17.08 -2.90
N ASN A 114 2.34 -17.67 -3.83
CA ASN A 114 1.29 -17.00 -4.57
C ASN A 114 0.01 -16.99 -3.74
N GLY A 115 -0.29 -15.86 -3.12
CA GLY A 115 -1.52 -15.65 -2.35
C GLY A 115 -2.72 -15.64 -3.28
N LYS A 116 -3.43 -16.77 -3.33
CA LYS A 116 -4.62 -16.98 -4.17
C LYS A 116 -5.84 -16.27 -3.57
N GLY A 117 -6.83 -16.00 -4.41
CA GLY A 117 -8.12 -15.43 -4.02
C GLY A 117 -8.30 -14.00 -4.51
N ASP A 118 -9.32 -13.32 -3.97
CA ASP A 118 -9.59 -11.93 -4.36
C ASP A 118 -8.42 -11.04 -3.97
N MET A 119 -7.72 -10.57 -4.98
CA MET A 119 -6.56 -9.70 -4.85
C MET A 119 -6.88 -8.45 -4.03
N THR A 120 -8.12 -7.98 -4.08
CA THR A 120 -8.54 -6.78 -3.33
C THR A 120 -8.64 -7.02 -1.84
N SER A 121 -8.84 -8.26 -1.39
CA SER A 121 -8.90 -8.61 0.04
C SER A 121 -7.54 -8.47 0.77
N TRP A 122 -6.44 -8.48 0.01
CA TRP A 122 -5.08 -8.33 0.55
C TRP A 122 -4.71 -6.89 0.90
N PHE A 123 -5.53 -5.92 0.47
CA PHE A 123 -5.19 -4.50 0.54
C PHE A 123 -6.31 -3.69 1.16
N ALA A 124 -5.95 -2.57 1.81
CA ALA A 124 -6.93 -1.56 2.21
C ALA A 124 -7.65 -1.00 0.97
N ALA A 125 -8.90 -0.59 1.13
CA ALA A 125 -9.77 -0.18 0.03
C ALA A 125 -9.16 0.80 -0.99
N PRO A 126 -8.38 1.84 -0.60
CA PRO A 126 -7.74 2.73 -1.58
C PRO A 126 -6.69 2.02 -2.45
N ALA A 127 -5.88 1.13 -1.85
CA ALA A 127 -4.88 0.36 -2.59
C ALA A 127 -5.53 -0.69 -3.49
N ALA A 128 -6.57 -1.37 -3.01
CA ALA A 128 -7.36 -2.31 -3.81
C ALA A 128 -7.96 -1.64 -5.06
N ALA A 129 -8.54 -0.44 -4.90
CA ALA A 129 -9.07 0.34 -6.02
C ALA A 129 -7.98 0.76 -7.02
N ALA A 130 -6.78 1.12 -6.53
CA ALA A 130 -5.65 1.45 -7.39
C ALA A 130 -5.19 0.23 -8.19
N ILE A 131 -5.05 -0.93 -7.56
CA ILE A 131 -4.67 -2.20 -8.22
C ILE A 131 -5.68 -2.54 -9.30
N LYS A 132 -6.97 -2.50 -8.98
CA LYS A 132 -8.04 -2.80 -9.95
C LYS A 132 -7.91 -1.93 -11.20
N ARG A 133 -7.71 -0.63 -11.04
CA ARG A 133 -7.49 0.29 -12.18
C ARG A 133 -6.27 -0.08 -13.01
N GLN A 134 -5.15 -0.48 -12.39
CA GLN A 134 -3.96 -0.88 -13.13
C GLN A 134 -4.17 -2.20 -13.88
N VAL A 135 -4.88 -3.16 -13.29
CA VAL A 135 -5.24 -4.41 -13.98
C VAL A 135 -6.16 -4.13 -15.19
N GLU A 136 -7.11 -3.21 -15.06
CA GLU A 136 -7.96 -2.79 -16.18
C GLU A 136 -7.14 -2.13 -17.30
N LYS A 137 -6.15 -1.28 -16.96
CA LYS A 137 -5.22 -0.71 -17.95
C LYS A 137 -4.39 -1.78 -18.68
N LEU A 138 -3.92 -2.81 -17.97
CA LEU A 138 -3.22 -3.94 -18.60
C LEU A 138 -4.11 -4.66 -19.64
N LYS A 139 -5.35 -4.97 -19.23
CA LYS A 139 -6.32 -5.61 -20.14
C LYS A 139 -6.60 -4.75 -21.35
N ALA A 140 -6.73 -3.44 -21.18
CA ALA A 140 -6.91 -2.49 -22.28
C ALA A 140 -5.71 -2.47 -23.25
N ARG A 141 -4.50 -2.82 -22.78
CA ARG A 141 -3.28 -2.98 -23.60
C ARG A 141 -3.08 -4.42 -24.10
N SER A 142 -4.06 -5.29 -23.91
CA SER A 142 -3.97 -6.72 -24.24
C SER A 142 -2.80 -7.46 -23.57
N LEU A 143 -2.35 -6.97 -22.42
CA LEU A 143 -1.31 -7.60 -21.61
C LEU A 143 -1.96 -8.60 -20.65
N THR A 144 -2.04 -9.85 -21.09
CA THR A 144 -2.61 -10.96 -20.34
C THR A 144 -1.72 -12.20 -20.48
N THR A 145 -1.83 -13.13 -19.55
CA THR A 145 -1.15 -14.42 -19.63
C THR A 145 -2.15 -15.56 -19.54
N SER A 146 -1.77 -16.73 -20.01
CA SER A 146 -2.56 -17.97 -19.89
C SER A 146 -2.79 -18.41 -18.43
N SER A 147 -2.12 -17.77 -17.48
CA SER A 147 -2.18 -18.08 -16.03
C SER A 147 -2.90 -17.03 -15.20
N ASP A 148 -3.44 -15.98 -15.78
CA ASP A 148 -3.99 -14.81 -15.05
C ASP A 148 -5.07 -15.19 -14.03
N ASP A 149 -5.87 -16.21 -14.29
CA ASP A 149 -6.90 -16.75 -13.40
C ASP A 149 -6.31 -17.39 -12.12
N LYS A 150 -5.03 -17.73 -12.14
CA LYS A 150 -4.29 -18.36 -11.04
C LYS A 150 -3.35 -17.40 -10.33
N LEU A 151 -3.18 -16.18 -10.85
CA LEU A 151 -2.27 -15.20 -10.32
C LEU A 151 -2.97 -14.30 -9.28
N GLY A 152 -2.42 -14.26 -8.09
CA GLY A 152 -2.88 -13.38 -7.00
C GLY A 152 -1.81 -12.36 -6.61
N VAL A 153 -1.43 -12.37 -5.34
CA VAL A 153 -0.42 -11.48 -4.74
C VAL A 153 0.77 -12.29 -4.26
N CYS A 154 1.97 -11.88 -4.63
CA CYS A 154 3.18 -12.49 -4.09
C CYS A 154 3.35 -12.12 -2.60
N GLU A 155 3.37 -13.09 -1.70
CA GLU A 155 3.49 -12.86 -0.25
C GLU A 155 4.84 -12.28 0.17
N ALA A 156 5.91 -12.49 -0.63
CA ALA A 156 7.23 -11.96 -0.33
C ALA A 156 7.35 -10.46 -0.61
N CYS A 157 6.83 -9.98 -1.75
CA CYS A 157 6.95 -8.58 -2.17
C CYS A 157 5.63 -7.81 -2.15
N LEU A 158 4.51 -8.46 -1.87
CA LEU A 158 3.16 -7.91 -1.90
C LEU A 158 2.79 -7.26 -3.25
N CYS A 159 3.41 -7.72 -4.33
CA CYS A 159 3.13 -7.26 -5.68
C CYS A 159 1.97 -8.05 -6.30
N PRO A 160 1.02 -7.38 -6.98
CA PRO A 160 0.03 -8.04 -7.81
C PRO A 160 0.72 -8.78 -8.95
N LEU A 161 0.60 -10.11 -8.98
CA LEU A 161 1.31 -10.95 -9.95
C LEU A 161 0.85 -10.71 -11.40
N PRO A 162 -0.45 -10.48 -11.70
CA PRO A 162 -0.88 -10.16 -13.07
C PRO A 162 -0.21 -8.92 -13.65
N LEU A 163 0.17 -7.95 -12.81
CA LEU A 163 0.94 -6.77 -13.24
C LEU A 163 2.42 -7.13 -13.39
N LYS A 164 2.98 -7.79 -12.38
CA LYS A 164 4.42 -7.99 -12.22
C LYS A 164 5.03 -8.81 -13.35
N VAL A 165 4.33 -9.80 -13.88
CA VAL A 165 4.88 -10.73 -14.91
C VAL A 165 5.20 -10.04 -16.24
N HIS A 166 4.58 -8.88 -16.51
CA HIS A 166 4.79 -8.09 -17.74
C HIS A 166 5.92 -7.06 -17.61
N VAL A 167 6.42 -6.81 -16.39
CA VAL A 167 7.38 -5.72 -16.14
C VAL A 167 8.81 -6.15 -16.49
N PRO A 168 9.61 -5.31 -17.16
CA PRO A 168 11.04 -5.56 -17.38
C PRO A 168 11.79 -5.79 -16.07
N ILE A 169 12.78 -6.68 -16.08
CA ILE A 169 13.50 -7.06 -14.85
C ILE A 169 14.27 -5.89 -14.25
N GLU A 170 14.75 -4.97 -15.07
CA GLU A 170 15.47 -3.77 -14.66
C GLU A 170 14.60 -2.87 -13.77
N VAL A 171 13.32 -2.74 -14.13
CA VAL A 171 12.36 -1.96 -13.33
C VAL A 171 12.13 -2.66 -11.98
N ILE A 172 11.99 -3.97 -11.98
CA ILE A 172 11.81 -4.76 -10.75
C ILE A 172 13.05 -4.68 -9.87
N LYS A 173 14.24 -4.86 -10.45
CA LYS A 173 15.54 -4.81 -9.76
C LYS A 173 15.75 -3.49 -9.02
N ASN A 174 15.49 -2.37 -9.71
CA ASN A 174 15.70 -1.03 -9.15
C ASN A 174 14.75 -0.71 -7.96
N HIS A 175 13.68 -1.46 -7.80
CA HIS A 175 12.68 -1.23 -6.75
C HIS A 175 12.56 -2.39 -5.76
N THR A 176 13.41 -3.42 -5.87
CA THR A 176 13.40 -4.56 -4.97
C THR A 176 14.51 -4.40 -3.93
N SER A 177 14.14 -4.29 -2.65
CA SER A 177 15.11 -4.23 -1.55
C SER A 177 15.77 -5.60 -1.30
N ASP A 178 16.97 -5.59 -0.72
CA ASP A 178 17.69 -6.82 -0.34
C ASP A 178 16.83 -7.72 0.57
N ALA A 179 16.14 -7.14 1.54
CA ALA A 179 15.25 -7.88 2.41
C ALA A 179 14.07 -8.56 1.66
N THR A 180 13.61 -7.97 0.55
CA THR A 180 12.61 -8.58 -0.33
C THR A 180 13.24 -9.68 -1.18
N LEU A 181 14.46 -9.46 -1.69
CA LEU A 181 15.20 -10.46 -2.43
C LEU A 181 15.46 -11.71 -1.58
N ASP A 182 15.83 -11.56 -0.31
CA ASP A 182 16.04 -12.68 0.60
C ASP A 182 14.77 -13.53 0.78
N LYS A 183 13.59 -12.88 0.90
CA LYS A 183 12.32 -13.58 0.93
C LYS A 183 12.01 -14.29 -0.39
N LEU A 184 12.36 -13.68 -1.53
CA LEU A 184 12.16 -14.29 -2.85
C LEU A 184 13.11 -15.47 -3.08
N ARG A 185 14.34 -15.43 -2.54
CA ARG A 185 15.29 -16.55 -2.59
C ARG A 185 14.80 -17.78 -1.82
N ALA A 186 14.00 -17.57 -0.77
CA ALA A 186 13.38 -18.67 -0.03
C ALA A 186 12.27 -19.37 -0.84
N ALA A 187 11.74 -18.74 -1.89
CA ALA A 187 10.74 -19.32 -2.77
C ALA A 187 11.41 -20.19 -3.85
N PRO A 188 11.05 -21.48 -3.96
CA PRO A 188 11.62 -22.36 -4.97
C PRO A 188 11.30 -21.82 -6.38
N ALA A 189 12.33 -21.81 -7.22
CA ALA A 189 12.22 -21.43 -8.64
C ALA A 189 11.74 -20.00 -8.95
N CYS A 190 11.83 -19.04 -8.00
CA CYS A 190 11.43 -17.67 -8.24
C CYS A 190 12.18 -17.07 -9.46
N TRP A 191 11.41 -16.69 -10.50
CA TRP A 191 11.95 -16.14 -11.73
C TRP A 191 12.67 -14.80 -11.52
N VAL A 192 12.20 -13.97 -10.60
CA VAL A 192 12.83 -12.67 -10.28
C VAL A 192 14.27 -12.87 -9.83
N VAL A 193 14.50 -13.84 -8.94
CA VAL A 193 15.87 -14.14 -8.44
C VAL A 193 16.76 -14.63 -9.57
N LYS A 194 16.24 -15.50 -10.44
CA LYS A 194 16.98 -16.05 -11.58
C LYS A 194 17.34 -14.96 -12.59
N GLU A 195 16.40 -14.11 -12.94
CA GLU A 195 16.63 -13.07 -13.94
C GLU A 195 17.53 -11.95 -13.41
N ILE A 196 17.41 -11.57 -12.12
CA ILE A 196 18.34 -10.59 -11.50
C ILE A 196 19.77 -11.16 -11.47
N ALA A 197 19.94 -12.46 -11.24
CA ALA A 197 21.25 -13.09 -11.25
C ALA A 197 21.86 -13.21 -12.66
N ALA A 198 21.05 -13.16 -13.71
CA ALA A 198 21.46 -13.24 -15.12
C ALA A 198 21.68 -11.87 -15.78
N SER A 199 21.21 -10.76 -15.14
CA SER A 199 21.33 -9.38 -15.61
C SER A 199 22.56 -8.68 -15.03
#